data_04c3d865c8afdeedbd84105d70ace3ae
#
_entry.id   04c3d865c8afdeedbd84105d70ace3ae
#
_cell.length_a   1.000
_cell.length_b   1.000
_cell.length_c   1.000
_cell.angle_alpha   90.00
_cell.angle_beta   90.00
_cell.angle_gamma   90.00
#
_symmetry.space_group_name_H-M   'P 1'
#
loop_
_entity.id
_entity.type
_entity.pdbx_description
1 polymer ?
#
loop_
_entity_poly.entity_id
_entity_poly.type
_entity_poly.pdbx_seq_one_letter_code
_entity_poly.pdbx_strand_id
1 'polypeptide(L)'
;MGNGRWSAQDWQTYSSASVAGKSQQQIFTSRHMQDQYNPALITMRESRDSADNPQATPIILASDVTGSMGLIAEKLMREGLNTLATEIYDRKPVSDPHIMIMGVGDAKTDQAPLQVTQFEADIRVAEQARELWLEGYGGGNGGESYMAAHLFAATKVSADAWEKHGRKGYLVTIGDEPVHDGMTRDEIQRVLGISAEADLSAREILAMAERNWEVFHIVLANEGYARGRVDRVLDTWKPLLPERTIQLQDVDALAETVVSLIQVNEGARPADVAASWSGSTAMVVADALKGMPARTGRGGGLQRLR
;
A
#
# COMPACT_ATOMS: atom_id res chain seq x y z
N MET A 1 1.43 -0.43 -19.87
CA MET A 1 1.68 -0.18 -18.46
C MET A 1 2.02 -1.51 -17.83
N GLY A 2 2.97 -1.54 -16.88
CA GLY A 2 3.47 -2.80 -16.31
C GLY A 2 4.32 -3.66 -17.25
N ASN A 3 4.88 -3.10 -18.30
CA ASN A 3 5.91 -3.75 -19.09
C ASN A 3 7.26 -3.58 -18.38
N GLY A 4 8.15 -4.57 -18.54
CA GLY A 4 9.45 -4.57 -17.89
C GLY A 4 9.46 -5.35 -16.60
N ARG A 5 10.60 -5.33 -15.92
CA ARG A 5 10.82 -5.99 -14.63
C ARG A 5 11.75 -5.16 -13.78
N TRP A 6 11.62 -5.28 -12.47
CA TRP A 6 12.55 -4.69 -11.54
C TRP A 6 13.96 -5.23 -11.75
N SER A 7 14.94 -4.35 -11.74
CA SER A 7 16.35 -4.66 -11.89
C SER A 7 17.15 -3.97 -10.79
N ALA A 8 17.97 -4.74 -10.08
CA ALA A 8 18.88 -4.20 -9.06
C ALA A 8 19.88 -3.18 -9.68
N GLN A 9 20.27 -3.37 -10.95
CA GLN A 9 21.16 -2.46 -11.66
C GLN A 9 20.48 -1.12 -11.95
N ASP A 10 19.21 -1.15 -12.38
CA ASP A 10 18.43 0.08 -12.63
C ASP A 10 18.20 0.84 -11.33
N TRP A 11 17.88 0.11 -10.24
CA TRP A 11 17.79 0.72 -8.92
C TRP A 11 19.10 1.37 -8.48
N GLN A 12 20.24 0.70 -8.63
CA GLN A 12 21.53 1.25 -8.23
C GLN A 12 21.85 2.53 -9.03
N THR A 13 21.58 2.54 -10.32
CA THR A 13 21.76 3.70 -11.19
C THR A 13 20.86 4.85 -10.76
N TYR A 14 19.57 4.56 -10.56
CA TYR A 14 18.57 5.54 -10.14
C TYR A 14 18.87 6.09 -8.73
N SER A 15 19.15 5.21 -7.77
CA SER A 15 19.43 5.60 -6.39
C SER A 15 20.66 6.50 -6.31
N SER A 16 21.76 6.15 -7.00
CA SER A 16 22.97 6.97 -7.06
C SER A 16 22.71 8.36 -7.63
N ALA A 17 21.89 8.47 -8.66
CA ALA A 17 21.59 9.74 -9.33
C ALA A 17 20.53 10.57 -8.58
N SER A 18 19.56 9.93 -7.96
CA SER A 18 18.31 10.58 -7.54
C SER A 18 18.06 10.57 -6.05
N VAL A 19 18.69 9.69 -5.26
CA VAL A 19 18.38 9.46 -3.85
C VAL A 19 19.61 9.58 -2.93
N ALA A 20 20.71 8.92 -3.28
CA ALA A 20 21.91 8.85 -2.45
C ALA A 20 22.48 10.23 -2.13
N GLY A 21 22.77 10.49 -0.86
CA GLY A 21 23.32 11.76 -0.38
C GLY A 21 22.39 12.97 -0.46
N LYS A 22 21.12 12.79 -0.87
CA LYS A 22 20.14 13.87 -0.95
C LYS A 22 19.28 13.95 0.30
N SER A 23 18.86 15.16 0.66
CA SER A 23 17.85 15.38 1.69
C SER A 23 16.45 14.97 1.17
N GLN A 24 15.49 14.76 2.08
CA GLN A 24 14.10 14.50 1.72
C GLN A 24 13.55 15.51 0.71
N GLN A 25 13.78 16.81 0.94
CA GLN A 25 13.34 17.89 0.04
C GLN A 25 14.01 17.88 -1.34
N GLN A 26 15.18 17.25 -1.47
CA GLN A 26 15.87 17.05 -2.76
C GLN A 26 15.40 15.77 -3.45
N ILE A 27 14.91 14.79 -2.70
CA ILE A 27 14.27 13.59 -3.24
C ILE A 27 12.87 13.94 -3.74
N PHE A 28 12.03 14.51 -2.87
CA PHE A 28 10.65 14.90 -3.18
C PHE A 28 10.61 16.40 -3.54
N THR A 29 10.58 16.67 -4.83
CA THR A 29 10.71 18.04 -5.33
C THR A 29 9.39 18.74 -5.58
N SER A 30 8.28 18.00 -5.62
CA SER A 30 6.95 18.56 -5.83
C SER A 30 6.53 19.47 -4.67
N ARG A 31 5.85 20.56 -5.01
CA ARG A 31 5.35 21.58 -4.05
C ARG A 31 3.83 21.71 -4.09
N HIS A 32 3.18 20.91 -4.89
CA HIS A 32 1.73 20.75 -5.01
C HIS A 32 1.44 19.40 -5.64
N MET A 33 0.22 18.91 -5.48
CA MET A 33 -0.25 17.71 -6.15
C MET A 33 -0.29 17.95 -7.67
N GLN A 34 0.37 17.06 -8.42
CA GLN A 34 0.35 17.12 -9.89
C GLN A 34 -0.94 16.50 -10.42
N ASP A 35 -1.48 17.07 -11.51
CA ASP A 35 -2.75 16.62 -12.13
C ASP A 35 -2.75 15.13 -12.49
N GLN A 36 -1.62 14.60 -12.94
CA GLN A 36 -1.48 13.18 -13.29
C GLN A 36 -1.62 12.22 -12.10
N TYR A 37 -1.43 12.71 -10.87
CA TYR A 37 -1.57 11.95 -9.62
C TYR A 37 -2.83 12.33 -8.84
N ASN A 38 -3.61 13.30 -9.34
CA ASN A 38 -4.85 13.73 -8.73
C ASN A 38 -5.98 12.72 -9.03
N PRO A 39 -6.49 11.98 -8.04
CA PRO A 39 -7.50 10.96 -8.27
C PRO A 39 -8.82 11.50 -8.81
N ALA A 40 -9.13 12.80 -8.58
CA ALA A 40 -10.31 13.43 -9.17
C ALA A 40 -10.25 13.54 -10.70
N LEU A 41 -9.03 13.63 -11.26
CA LEU A 41 -8.78 13.73 -12.70
C LEU A 41 -8.48 12.39 -13.37
N ILE A 42 -8.18 11.35 -12.56
CA ILE A 42 -7.91 10.00 -13.06
C ILE A 42 -9.22 9.29 -13.36
N THR A 43 -9.40 8.82 -14.59
CA THR A 43 -10.53 7.97 -14.97
C THR A 43 -10.36 6.55 -14.45
N MET A 44 -9.21 5.93 -14.74
CA MET A 44 -8.90 4.55 -14.37
C MET A 44 -7.40 4.33 -14.29
N ARG A 45 -6.96 3.53 -13.32
CA ARG A 45 -5.63 2.93 -13.27
C ARG A 45 -5.71 1.46 -13.63
N GLU A 46 -4.73 0.95 -14.34
CA GLU A 46 -4.81 -0.39 -14.88
C GLU A 46 -3.57 -1.22 -14.55
N SER A 47 -3.81 -2.48 -14.14
CA SER A 47 -2.80 -3.52 -14.05
C SER A 47 -3.16 -4.62 -15.04
N ARG A 48 -2.49 -4.65 -16.20
CA ARG A 48 -2.78 -5.54 -17.30
C ARG A 48 -1.68 -6.55 -17.53
N ASP A 49 -2.06 -7.75 -17.93
CA ASP A 49 -1.13 -8.75 -18.43
C ASP A 49 -0.42 -8.24 -19.68
N SER A 50 0.84 -8.62 -19.82
CA SER A 50 1.67 -8.30 -20.97
C SER A 50 2.51 -9.51 -21.37
N ALA A 51 3.25 -9.42 -22.47
CA ALA A 51 4.17 -10.47 -22.87
C ALA A 51 5.26 -10.72 -21.81
N ASP A 52 5.70 -9.64 -21.13
CA ASP A 52 6.72 -9.73 -20.09
C ASP A 52 6.15 -10.16 -18.74
N ASN A 53 4.89 -9.82 -18.47
CA ASN A 53 4.18 -10.06 -17.21
C ASN A 53 2.81 -10.71 -17.49
N PRO A 54 2.78 -12.02 -17.84
CA PRO A 54 1.56 -12.68 -18.30
C PRO A 54 0.53 -12.98 -17.18
N GLN A 55 0.90 -12.79 -15.94
CA GLN A 55 0.04 -13.00 -14.77
C GLN A 55 0.18 -11.86 -13.76
N ALA A 56 0.01 -10.64 -14.26
CA ALA A 56 0.16 -9.43 -13.47
C ALA A 56 -0.62 -9.50 -12.14
N THR A 57 0.07 -9.23 -11.04
CA THR A 57 -0.53 -9.16 -9.71
C THR A 57 -0.41 -7.73 -9.17
N PRO A 58 -1.50 -6.98 -9.07
CA PRO A 58 -1.47 -5.61 -8.59
C PRO A 58 -1.25 -5.55 -7.07
N ILE A 59 -0.32 -4.68 -6.65
CA ILE A 59 0.00 -4.40 -5.25
C ILE A 59 -0.05 -2.89 -5.07
N ILE A 60 -0.95 -2.43 -4.22
CA ILE A 60 -1.08 -1.02 -3.85
C ILE A 60 -0.49 -0.83 -2.46
N LEU A 61 0.47 0.09 -2.34
CA LEU A 61 1.00 0.59 -1.08
C LEU A 61 0.53 2.02 -0.88
N ALA A 62 -0.41 2.21 0.03
CA ALA A 62 -1.01 3.51 0.33
C ALA A 62 -0.46 4.00 1.69
N SER A 63 0.57 4.84 1.63
CA SER A 63 1.24 5.36 2.82
C SER A 63 0.74 6.75 3.16
N ASP A 64 0.48 6.97 4.42
CA ASP A 64 0.36 8.31 4.97
C ASP A 64 1.63 9.12 4.64
N VAL A 65 1.44 10.35 4.15
CA VAL A 65 2.52 11.26 3.75
C VAL A 65 2.45 12.59 4.50
N THR A 66 1.60 12.68 5.52
CA THR A 66 1.40 13.89 6.32
C THR A 66 2.44 14.03 7.43
N GLY A 67 2.69 15.23 7.90
CA GLY A 67 3.49 15.54 9.08
C GLY A 67 4.75 14.70 9.26
N SER A 68 4.76 13.89 10.33
CA SER A 68 5.88 13.00 10.67
C SER A 68 6.09 11.84 9.70
N MET A 69 5.07 11.53 8.89
CA MET A 69 5.09 10.36 7.99
C MET A 69 5.90 10.61 6.70
N GLY A 70 6.31 11.85 6.41
CA GLY A 70 7.25 12.11 5.34
C GLY A 70 8.58 11.32 5.45
N LEU A 71 8.97 10.94 6.67
CA LEU A 71 10.09 10.04 6.91
C LEU A 71 9.87 8.63 6.33
N ILE A 72 8.64 8.14 6.34
CA ILE A 72 8.30 6.80 5.80
C ILE A 72 8.41 6.81 4.28
N ALA A 73 7.87 7.84 3.62
CA ALA A 73 8.07 8.03 2.20
C ALA A 73 9.56 8.08 1.83
N GLU A 74 10.37 8.79 2.63
CA GLU A 74 11.83 8.84 2.46
C GLU A 74 12.48 7.46 2.63
N LYS A 75 12.13 6.70 3.67
CA LYS A 75 12.65 5.35 3.91
C LYS A 75 12.29 4.39 2.77
N LEU A 76 11.05 4.43 2.31
CA LEU A 76 10.63 3.66 1.13
C LEU A 76 11.48 4.00 -0.10
N MET A 77 11.75 5.29 -0.34
CA MET A 77 12.55 5.73 -1.47
C MET A 77 14.03 5.44 -1.34
N ARG A 78 14.58 5.37 -0.12
CA ARG A 78 16.00 5.10 0.06
C ARG A 78 16.34 3.63 -0.12
N GLU A 79 15.58 2.75 0.50
CA GLU A 79 15.90 1.31 0.56
C GLU A 79 14.65 0.43 0.41
N GLY A 80 13.51 0.88 0.95
CA GLY A 80 12.31 0.05 1.10
C GLY A 80 11.74 -0.46 -0.22
N LEU A 81 11.67 0.37 -1.28
CA LEU A 81 11.18 -0.06 -2.59
C LEU A 81 12.10 -1.10 -3.24
N ASN A 82 13.42 -0.94 -3.08
CA ASN A 82 14.35 -1.94 -3.60
C ASN A 82 14.24 -3.25 -2.84
N THR A 83 14.20 -3.20 -1.51
CA THR A 83 14.02 -4.39 -0.67
C THR A 83 12.70 -5.08 -1.03
N LEU A 84 11.59 -4.33 -1.06
CA LEU A 84 10.28 -4.86 -1.42
C LEU A 84 10.29 -5.56 -2.78
N ALA A 85 10.75 -4.87 -3.82
CA ALA A 85 10.76 -5.42 -5.17
C ALA A 85 11.69 -6.62 -5.28
N THR A 86 12.91 -6.54 -4.76
CA THR A 86 13.88 -7.64 -4.78
C THR A 86 13.34 -8.88 -4.07
N GLU A 87 12.80 -8.70 -2.85
CA GLU A 87 12.26 -9.82 -2.07
C GLU A 87 10.99 -10.43 -2.68
N ILE A 88 10.14 -9.63 -3.35
CA ILE A 88 9.00 -10.18 -4.09
C ILE A 88 9.49 -11.02 -5.27
N TYR A 89 10.49 -10.56 -6.02
CA TYR A 89 11.05 -11.32 -7.14
C TYR A 89 11.80 -12.58 -6.69
N ASP A 90 12.54 -12.52 -5.59
CA ASP A 90 13.33 -13.65 -5.09
C ASP A 90 12.47 -14.70 -4.42
N ARG A 91 11.53 -14.28 -3.57
CA ARG A 91 10.64 -15.18 -2.80
C ARG A 91 9.40 -15.62 -3.56
N LYS A 92 9.01 -14.86 -4.60
CA LYS A 92 7.88 -15.17 -5.50
C LYS A 92 6.58 -15.48 -4.76
N PRO A 93 6.16 -14.65 -3.79
CA PRO A 93 4.87 -14.86 -3.14
C PRO A 93 3.71 -14.70 -4.13
N VAL A 94 3.90 -13.88 -5.15
CA VAL A 94 2.95 -13.66 -6.26
C VAL A 94 3.68 -13.65 -7.60
N SER A 95 2.93 -13.84 -8.68
CA SER A 95 3.43 -13.73 -10.05
C SER A 95 3.43 -12.27 -10.48
N ASP A 96 4.41 -11.89 -11.31
CA ASP A 96 4.50 -10.64 -12.06
C ASP A 96 3.96 -9.40 -11.30
N PRO A 97 4.65 -8.95 -10.23
CA PRO A 97 4.15 -7.88 -9.37
C PRO A 97 4.09 -6.54 -10.11
N HIS A 98 2.93 -5.89 -10.07
CA HIS A 98 2.73 -4.50 -10.51
C HIS A 98 2.47 -3.63 -9.29
N ILE A 99 3.37 -2.72 -8.98
CA ILE A 99 3.33 -1.90 -7.78
C ILE A 99 2.80 -0.50 -8.09
N MET A 100 1.87 -0.04 -7.27
CA MET A 100 1.36 1.33 -7.25
C MET A 100 1.61 1.93 -5.88
N ILE A 101 2.09 3.17 -5.84
CA ILE A 101 2.24 3.95 -4.61
C ILE A 101 1.12 4.98 -4.53
N MET A 102 0.50 5.09 -3.36
CA MET A 102 -0.42 6.17 -3.04
C MET A 102 0.10 6.96 -1.85
N GLY A 103 0.02 8.29 -1.94
CA GLY A 103 0.20 9.19 -0.80
C GLY A 103 -1.16 9.49 -0.20
N VAL A 104 -1.36 9.15 1.07
CA VAL A 104 -2.60 9.39 1.83
C VAL A 104 -2.42 10.60 2.73
N GLY A 105 -3.37 11.49 2.72
CA GLY A 105 -3.54 12.58 3.65
C GLY A 105 -4.99 12.64 4.14
N ASP A 106 -5.39 13.77 4.71
CA ASP A 106 -6.73 13.92 5.24
C ASP A 106 -7.66 14.72 4.31
N ALA A 107 -8.76 14.09 3.91
CA ALA A 107 -9.80 14.73 3.13
C ALA A 107 -10.43 15.96 3.83
N LYS A 108 -10.27 16.11 5.13
CA LYS A 108 -10.88 17.23 5.88
C LYS A 108 -9.99 18.46 5.93
N THR A 109 -8.68 18.28 5.92
CA THR A 109 -7.71 19.35 6.20
C THR A 109 -6.71 19.60 5.07
N ASP A 110 -6.39 18.60 4.26
CA ASP A 110 -5.26 18.66 3.35
C ASP A 110 -5.64 19.11 1.94
N GLN A 111 -4.68 19.70 1.25
CA GLN A 111 -4.80 20.11 -0.15
C GLN A 111 -4.63 18.90 -1.09
N ALA A 112 -3.85 17.91 -0.68
CA ALA A 112 -3.57 16.68 -1.43
C ALA A 112 -3.98 15.42 -0.64
N PRO A 113 -5.28 15.24 -0.35
CA PRO A 113 -5.78 14.17 0.53
C PRO A 113 -5.55 12.76 -0.02
N LEU A 114 -5.32 12.62 -1.31
CA LEU A 114 -4.89 11.39 -1.94
C LEU A 114 -4.12 11.71 -3.22
N GLN A 115 -3.00 11.03 -3.43
CA GLN A 115 -2.24 11.08 -4.66
C GLN A 115 -1.96 9.65 -5.13
N VAL A 116 -2.08 9.38 -6.44
CA VAL A 116 -2.07 8.02 -6.96
C VAL A 116 -1.14 7.89 -8.16
N THR A 117 -0.09 7.09 -8.04
CA THR A 117 0.81 6.80 -9.17
C THR A 117 0.18 5.81 -10.16
N GLN A 118 0.92 5.33 -11.13
CA GLN A 118 0.52 4.25 -12.03
C GLN A 118 1.01 2.90 -11.49
N PHE A 119 0.43 1.79 -11.96
CA PHE A 119 1.01 0.47 -11.77
C PHE A 119 2.22 0.27 -12.66
N GLU A 120 3.35 -0.06 -12.06
CA GLU A 120 4.58 -0.33 -12.78
C GLU A 120 5.26 -1.59 -12.23
N ALA A 121 6.07 -2.24 -13.09
CA ALA A 121 6.80 -3.47 -12.76
C ALA A 121 8.32 -3.24 -12.68
N ASP A 122 8.78 -2.01 -12.88
CA ASP A 122 10.20 -1.64 -12.96
C ASP A 122 10.50 -0.35 -12.18
N ILE A 123 11.65 0.27 -12.47
CA ILE A 123 12.15 1.45 -11.76
C ILE A 123 11.20 2.66 -11.81
N ARG A 124 10.26 2.71 -12.74
CA ARG A 124 9.25 3.78 -12.81
C ARG A 124 8.38 3.88 -11.57
N VAL A 125 8.25 2.81 -10.79
CA VAL A 125 7.64 2.88 -9.45
C VAL A 125 8.31 3.96 -8.62
N ALA A 126 9.64 3.94 -8.55
CA ALA A 126 10.41 4.90 -7.75
C ALA A 126 10.43 6.30 -8.38
N GLU A 127 10.50 6.39 -9.72
CA GLU A 127 10.44 7.66 -10.43
C GLU A 127 9.15 8.41 -10.15
N GLN A 128 8.01 7.74 -10.18
CA GLN A 128 6.70 8.33 -9.91
C GLN A 128 6.49 8.61 -8.41
N ALA A 129 6.93 7.71 -7.52
CA ALA A 129 6.77 7.89 -6.08
C ALA A 129 7.45 9.16 -5.56
N ARG A 130 8.63 9.53 -6.09
CA ARG A 130 9.33 10.76 -5.71
C ARG A 130 8.65 12.05 -6.20
N GLU A 131 7.74 11.96 -7.15
CA GLU A 131 6.98 13.09 -7.68
C GLU A 131 5.73 13.39 -6.83
N LEU A 132 5.38 12.54 -5.88
CA LEU A 132 4.32 12.82 -4.94
C LEU A 132 4.71 13.99 -4.05
N TRP A 133 3.75 14.85 -3.78
CA TRP A 133 3.95 15.97 -2.89
C TRP A 133 3.78 15.52 -1.43
N LEU A 134 4.85 15.66 -0.65
CA LEU A 134 4.78 15.53 0.79
C LEU A 134 4.33 16.88 1.36
N GLU A 135 3.04 17.02 1.64
CA GLU A 135 2.45 18.28 2.07
C GLU A 135 3.06 18.77 3.40
N GLY A 136 3.42 17.83 4.28
CA GLY A 136 4.16 18.11 5.52
C GLY A 136 3.36 18.82 6.58
N TYR A 137 2.13 19.19 6.29
CA TYR A 137 1.13 19.77 7.18
C TYR A 137 -0.09 18.86 7.16
N GLY A 138 -0.89 18.91 8.19
CA GLY A 138 -2.09 18.11 8.34
C GLY A 138 -2.22 17.60 9.77
N GLY A 139 -3.31 16.91 10.04
CA GLY A 139 -3.60 16.34 11.34
C GLY A 139 -4.25 17.34 12.30
N GLY A 140 -4.39 16.90 13.57
CA GLY A 140 -5.03 17.69 14.62
C GLY A 140 -6.53 17.45 14.77
N ASN A 141 -7.14 16.71 13.85
CA ASN A 141 -8.56 16.28 13.92
C ASN A 141 -8.72 14.81 14.37
N GLY A 142 -7.60 14.10 14.60
CA GLY A 142 -7.56 12.79 15.23
C GLY A 142 -7.78 11.59 14.30
N GLY A 143 -7.44 11.70 13.04
CA GLY A 143 -7.44 10.58 12.09
C GLY A 143 -7.12 10.98 10.67
N GLU A 144 -6.91 9.98 9.81
CA GLU A 144 -6.56 10.14 8.39
C GLU A 144 -7.58 9.48 7.45
N SER A 145 -7.59 9.95 6.21
CA SER A 145 -8.57 9.52 5.20
C SER A 145 -8.11 8.29 4.41
N TYR A 146 -7.64 7.23 5.09
CA TYR A 146 -7.25 5.97 4.43
C TYR A 146 -8.37 5.37 3.57
N MET A 147 -9.63 5.65 3.91
CA MET A 147 -10.77 5.17 3.14
C MET A 147 -10.83 5.76 1.73
N ALA A 148 -10.16 6.89 1.46
CA ALA A 148 -10.04 7.43 0.11
C ALA A 148 -9.22 6.48 -0.79
N ALA A 149 -8.12 5.89 -0.29
CA ALA A 149 -7.33 4.90 -1.02
C ALA A 149 -8.13 3.61 -1.27
N HIS A 150 -8.89 3.14 -0.28
CA HIS A 150 -9.75 1.96 -0.45
C HIS A 150 -10.85 2.20 -1.50
N LEU A 151 -11.50 3.36 -1.47
CA LEU A 151 -12.57 3.69 -2.42
C LEU A 151 -12.01 3.89 -3.83
N PHE A 152 -10.83 4.51 -3.97
CA PHE A 152 -10.13 4.60 -5.25
C PHE A 152 -9.82 3.21 -5.82
N ALA A 153 -9.22 2.32 -5.01
CA ALA A 153 -8.91 0.95 -5.42
C ALA A 153 -10.16 0.16 -5.83
N ALA A 154 -11.28 0.38 -5.14
CA ALA A 154 -12.55 -0.29 -5.43
C ALA A 154 -13.24 0.21 -6.72
N THR A 155 -13.05 1.50 -7.08
CA THR A 155 -13.87 2.17 -8.11
C THR A 155 -13.10 2.63 -9.33
N LYS A 156 -11.79 2.87 -9.19
CA LYS A 156 -10.95 3.44 -10.25
C LYS A 156 -9.73 2.57 -10.60
N VAL A 157 -9.77 1.29 -10.25
CA VAL A 157 -8.75 0.32 -10.66
C VAL A 157 -9.39 -0.84 -11.41
N SER A 158 -8.79 -1.17 -12.54
CA SER A 158 -9.12 -2.34 -13.38
C SER A 158 -7.88 -3.24 -13.47
N ALA A 159 -8.02 -4.53 -13.13
CA ALA A 159 -6.91 -5.45 -13.06
C ALA A 159 -7.24 -6.81 -13.69
N ASP A 160 -6.38 -7.27 -14.60
CA ASP A 160 -6.52 -8.58 -15.23
C ASP A 160 -6.44 -9.73 -14.22
N ALA A 161 -5.73 -9.53 -13.11
CA ALA A 161 -5.71 -10.48 -12.00
C ALA A 161 -7.12 -10.88 -11.56
N TRP A 162 -8.02 -9.91 -11.41
CA TRP A 162 -9.41 -10.14 -11.04
C TRP A 162 -10.27 -10.48 -12.26
N GLU A 163 -10.21 -9.67 -13.31
CA GLU A 163 -11.12 -9.74 -14.45
C GLU A 163 -10.93 -11.02 -15.28
N LYS A 164 -9.68 -11.48 -15.45
CA LYS A 164 -9.35 -12.68 -16.24
C LYS A 164 -9.09 -13.90 -15.38
N HIS A 165 -8.48 -13.73 -14.20
CA HIS A 165 -7.96 -14.83 -13.41
C HIS A 165 -8.72 -15.09 -12.12
N GLY A 166 -9.66 -14.23 -11.72
CA GLY A 166 -10.42 -14.32 -10.48
C GLY A 166 -9.53 -14.25 -9.22
N ARG A 167 -8.33 -13.64 -9.34
CA ARG A 167 -7.37 -13.45 -8.25
C ARG A 167 -7.45 -12.03 -7.75
N LYS A 168 -7.47 -11.85 -6.44
CA LYS A 168 -7.42 -10.53 -5.83
C LYS A 168 -6.00 -9.96 -5.89
N GLY A 169 -5.91 -8.63 -6.03
CA GLY A 169 -4.70 -7.89 -5.76
C GLY A 169 -4.49 -7.62 -4.27
N TYR A 170 -3.43 -6.91 -3.93
CA TYR A 170 -3.10 -6.52 -2.56
C TYR A 170 -3.27 -5.01 -2.39
N LEU A 171 -3.96 -4.60 -1.33
CA LEU A 171 -4.09 -3.21 -0.91
C LEU A 171 -3.61 -3.10 0.53
N VAL A 172 -2.47 -2.47 0.73
CA VAL A 172 -1.85 -2.28 2.03
C VAL A 172 -1.81 -0.79 2.33
N THR A 173 -2.59 -0.37 3.32
CA THR A 173 -2.46 0.99 3.87
C THR A 173 -1.46 0.98 5.01
N ILE A 174 -0.71 2.07 5.17
CA ILE A 174 0.41 2.21 6.11
C ILE A 174 0.31 3.56 6.78
N GLY A 175 0.29 3.59 8.09
CA GLY A 175 0.27 4.85 8.82
C GLY A 175 0.26 4.68 10.34
N ASP A 176 0.16 5.78 11.04
CA ASP A 176 0.26 5.85 12.49
C ASP A 176 -0.98 6.49 13.13
N GLU A 177 -1.99 6.86 12.34
CA GLU A 177 -3.19 7.54 12.81
C GLU A 177 -4.45 6.65 12.80
N PRO A 178 -5.48 7.01 13.62
CA PRO A 178 -6.81 6.42 13.52
C PRO A 178 -7.40 6.60 12.12
N VAL A 179 -8.30 5.70 11.73
CA VAL A 179 -9.07 5.87 10.51
C VAL A 179 -10.37 6.63 10.80
N HIS A 180 -10.78 7.53 9.90
CA HIS A 180 -12.09 8.16 9.97
C HIS A 180 -13.22 7.16 9.74
N ASP A 181 -14.42 7.44 10.28
CA ASP A 181 -15.62 6.59 10.19
C ASP A 181 -16.14 6.35 8.77
N GLY A 182 -15.61 7.09 7.80
CA GLY A 182 -15.97 7.00 6.38
C GLY A 182 -15.64 8.26 5.61
N MET A 183 -16.36 8.47 4.51
CA MET A 183 -16.26 9.68 3.68
C MET A 183 -17.65 10.22 3.37
N THR A 184 -17.81 11.53 3.47
CA THR A 184 -19.01 12.20 2.98
C THR A 184 -19.05 12.21 1.46
N ARG A 185 -20.23 12.30 0.87
CA ARG A 185 -20.39 12.42 -0.60
C ARG A 185 -19.62 13.62 -1.18
N ASP A 186 -19.51 14.71 -0.41
CA ASP A 186 -18.81 15.91 -0.85
C ASP A 186 -17.28 15.68 -0.83
N GLU A 187 -16.75 14.96 0.17
CA GLU A 187 -15.35 14.51 0.18
C GLU A 187 -15.08 13.54 -0.97
N ILE A 188 -15.97 12.58 -1.23
CA ILE A 188 -15.85 11.63 -2.35
C ILE A 188 -15.81 12.38 -3.69
N GLN A 189 -16.71 13.33 -3.90
CA GLN A 189 -16.72 14.15 -5.11
C GLN A 189 -15.43 14.98 -5.25
N ARG A 190 -14.99 15.63 -4.18
CA ARG A 190 -13.82 16.49 -4.20
C ARG A 190 -12.53 15.70 -4.39
N VAL A 191 -12.35 14.60 -3.65
CA VAL A 191 -11.11 13.82 -3.64
C VAL A 191 -11.03 12.89 -4.85
N LEU A 192 -12.12 12.23 -5.22
CA LEU A 192 -12.11 11.20 -6.24
C LEU A 192 -12.82 11.61 -7.55
N GLY A 193 -13.52 12.74 -7.57
CA GLY A 193 -14.32 13.14 -8.74
C GLY A 193 -15.52 12.20 -9.01
N ILE A 194 -15.95 11.45 -8.00
CA ILE A 194 -17.08 10.51 -8.09
C ILE A 194 -18.32 11.15 -7.48
N SER A 195 -19.41 11.16 -8.23
CA SER A 195 -20.71 11.60 -7.72
C SER A 195 -21.35 10.46 -6.92
N ALA A 196 -21.26 10.52 -5.60
CA ALA A 196 -21.89 9.56 -4.71
C ALA A 196 -23.31 10.01 -4.34
N GLU A 197 -24.24 9.05 -4.21
CA GLU A 197 -25.64 9.34 -3.83
C GLU A 197 -25.77 9.65 -2.32
N ALA A 198 -24.88 9.09 -1.49
CA ALA A 198 -24.87 9.25 -0.04
C ALA A 198 -23.44 9.20 0.52
N ASP A 199 -23.30 9.56 1.78
CA ASP A 199 -22.08 9.32 2.56
C ASP A 199 -21.84 7.81 2.67
N LEU A 200 -20.57 7.40 2.70
CA LEU A 200 -20.17 6.01 2.84
C LEU A 200 -19.40 5.82 4.14
N SER A 201 -19.83 4.87 4.94
CA SER A 201 -19.09 4.45 6.13
C SER A 201 -17.80 3.72 5.75
N ALA A 202 -16.82 3.71 6.66
CA ALA A 202 -15.58 2.97 6.48
C ALA A 202 -15.82 1.47 6.18
N ARG A 203 -16.84 0.87 6.81
CA ARG A 203 -17.22 -0.53 6.59
C ARG A 203 -17.78 -0.77 5.18
N GLU A 204 -18.59 0.13 4.65
CA GLU A 204 -19.11 0.02 3.28
C GLU A 204 -17.99 0.15 2.26
N ILE A 205 -17.11 1.15 2.42
CA ILE A 205 -15.95 1.36 1.54
C ILE A 205 -15.03 0.13 1.58
N LEU A 206 -14.73 -0.39 2.78
CA LEU A 206 -13.91 -1.58 2.94
C LEU A 206 -14.55 -2.79 2.25
N ALA A 207 -15.86 -3.01 2.42
CA ALA A 207 -16.58 -4.09 1.75
C ALA A 207 -16.54 -3.98 0.22
N MET A 208 -16.52 -2.75 -0.33
CA MET A 208 -16.33 -2.54 -1.76
C MET A 208 -14.91 -2.94 -2.20
N ALA A 209 -13.88 -2.52 -1.46
CA ALA A 209 -12.49 -2.84 -1.77
C ALA A 209 -12.21 -4.35 -1.66
N GLU A 210 -12.73 -5.01 -0.64
CA GLU A 210 -12.53 -6.44 -0.39
C GLU A 210 -13.10 -7.36 -1.48
N ARG A 211 -13.92 -6.86 -2.41
CA ARG A 211 -14.37 -7.66 -3.56
C ARG A 211 -13.19 -8.10 -4.43
N ASN A 212 -12.25 -7.17 -4.69
CA ASN A 212 -11.16 -7.35 -5.65
C ASN A 212 -9.78 -7.33 -5.00
N TRP A 213 -9.70 -6.99 -3.70
CA TRP A 213 -8.45 -6.79 -2.99
C TRP A 213 -8.38 -7.64 -1.72
N GLU A 214 -7.19 -8.13 -1.42
CA GLU A 214 -6.79 -8.55 -0.10
C GLU A 214 -6.29 -7.31 0.64
N VAL A 215 -7.09 -6.82 1.59
CA VAL A 215 -6.87 -5.54 2.26
C VAL A 215 -6.16 -5.75 3.58
N PHE A 216 -5.12 -4.95 3.84
CA PHE A 216 -4.35 -4.91 5.09
C PHE A 216 -4.11 -3.47 5.52
N HIS A 217 -3.94 -3.27 6.82
CA HIS A 217 -3.43 -2.02 7.36
C HIS A 217 -2.22 -2.29 8.26
N ILE A 218 -1.13 -1.55 8.06
CA ILE A 218 0.07 -1.61 8.90
C ILE A 218 0.10 -0.36 9.77
N VAL A 219 -0.06 -0.56 11.07
CA VAL A 219 0.08 0.49 12.08
C VAL A 219 1.55 0.61 12.47
N LEU A 220 2.15 1.76 12.25
CA LEU A 220 3.52 2.09 12.64
C LEU A 220 3.55 2.50 14.12
N ALA A 221 3.68 1.53 15.02
CA ALA A 221 3.40 1.68 16.45
C ALA A 221 4.32 2.67 17.18
N ASN A 222 5.54 2.86 16.69
CA ASN A 222 6.55 3.71 17.31
C ASN A 222 6.79 5.03 16.57
N GLU A 223 5.93 5.36 15.58
CA GLU A 223 6.04 6.58 14.81
C GLU A 223 4.91 7.57 15.16
N GLY A 224 5.12 8.80 14.85
CA GLY A 224 4.20 9.93 14.90
C GLY A 224 3.12 9.89 15.99
N TYR A 225 1.86 9.86 15.58
CA TYR A 225 0.71 9.87 16.49
C TYR A 225 0.61 8.57 17.32
N ALA A 226 0.91 7.42 16.73
CA ALA A 226 0.80 6.12 17.40
C ALA A 226 1.80 5.98 18.56
N ARG A 227 2.92 6.72 18.55
CA ARG A 227 3.91 6.67 19.62
C ARG A 227 3.30 7.00 20.97
N GLY A 228 3.16 5.98 21.81
CA GLY A 228 2.49 6.08 23.12
C GLY A 228 0.97 6.12 23.09
N ARG A 229 0.34 5.95 21.92
CA ARG A 229 -1.12 5.96 21.72
C ARG A 229 -1.61 4.85 20.79
N VAL A 230 -0.80 3.83 20.57
CA VAL A 230 -1.08 2.77 19.59
C VAL A 230 -2.46 2.11 19.80
N ASP A 231 -2.88 1.95 21.04
CA ASP A 231 -4.20 1.37 21.36
C ASP A 231 -5.35 2.18 20.74
N ARG A 232 -5.25 3.51 20.72
CA ARG A 232 -6.25 4.38 20.08
C ARG A 232 -6.34 4.16 18.58
N VAL A 233 -5.21 3.94 17.93
CA VAL A 233 -5.16 3.62 16.50
C VAL A 233 -5.78 2.25 16.25
N LEU A 234 -5.35 1.25 17.04
CA LEU A 234 -5.86 -0.12 16.94
C LEU A 234 -7.37 -0.21 17.22
N ASP A 235 -7.91 0.61 18.13
CA ASP A 235 -9.34 0.66 18.45
C ASP A 235 -10.22 1.07 17.27
N THR A 236 -9.69 1.83 16.31
CA THR A 236 -10.40 2.19 15.08
C THR A 236 -10.25 1.15 13.98
N TRP A 237 -9.07 0.52 13.87
CA TRP A 237 -8.77 -0.40 12.80
C TRP A 237 -9.19 -1.85 13.04
N LYS A 238 -9.01 -2.38 14.26
CA LYS A 238 -9.37 -3.77 14.60
C LYS A 238 -10.84 -4.12 14.37
N PRO A 239 -11.82 -3.23 14.61
CA PRO A 239 -13.22 -3.50 14.27
C PRO A 239 -13.49 -3.62 12.76
N LEU A 240 -12.64 -3.02 11.93
CA LEU A 240 -12.71 -3.07 10.46
C LEU A 240 -11.94 -4.26 9.90
N LEU A 241 -10.69 -4.46 10.35
CA LEU A 241 -9.75 -5.46 9.87
C LEU A 241 -9.15 -6.28 11.03
N PRO A 242 -9.94 -7.15 11.72
CA PRO A 242 -9.52 -7.80 12.97
C PRO A 242 -8.19 -8.57 12.87
N GLU A 243 -8.01 -9.33 11.79
CA GLU A 243 -6.85 -10.20 11.58
C GLU A 243 -5.85 -9.62 10.55
N ARG A 244 -6.16 -8.45 10.00
CA ARG A 244 -5.41 -7.79 8.93
C ARG A 244 -4.93 -6.39 9.31
N THR A 245 -5.08 -6.02 10.58
CA THR A 245 -4.42 -4.87 11.19
C THR A 245 -3.11 -5.35 11.79
N ILE A 246 -2.02 -5.01 11.16
CA ILE A 246 -0.67 -5.43 11.49
C ILE A 246 0.00 -4.33 12.31
N GLN A 247 0.49 -4.66 13.50
CA GLN A 247 1.24 -3.71 14.32
C GLN A 247 2.73 -3.88 14.03
N LEU A 248 3.37 -2.88 13.44
CA LEU A 248 4.80 -2.87 13.14
C LEU A 248 5.54 -2.00 14.15
N GLN A 249 6.52 -2.60 14.86
CA GLN A 249 7.30 -1.92 15.90
C GLN A 249 8.53 -1.19 15.35
N ASP A 250 9.05 -1.64 14.22
CA ASP A 250 10.25 -1.09 13.58
C ASP A 250 9.98 -0.85 12.09
N VAL A 251 9.91 0.41 11.72
CA VAL A 251 9.62 0.84 10.35
C VAL A 251 10.69 0.40 9.35
N ASP A 252 11.92 0.12 9.81
CA ASP A 252 12.99 -0.36 8.94
C ASP A 252 12.70 -1.76 8.38
N ALA A 253 11.78 -2.52 9.01
CA ALA A 253 11.31 -3.81 8.52
C ALA A 253 9.97 -3.74 7.74
N LEU A 254 9.58 -2.55 7.25
CA LEU A 254 8.30 -2.35 6.55
C LEU A 254 8.22 -3.18 5.27
N ALA A 255 9.25 -3.14 4.45
CA ALA A 255 9.28 -3.86 3.18
C ALA A 255 9.18 -5.38 3.40
N GLU A 256 9.98 -5.91 4.33
CA GLU A 256 9.97 -7.33 4.70
C GLU A 256 8.63 -7.74 5.29
N THR A 257 8.01 -6.87 6.08
CA THR A 257 6.67 -7.12 6.63
C THR A 257 5.63 -7.20 5.52
N VAL A 258 5.64 -6.30 4.53
CA VAL A 258 4.74 -6.35 3.37
C VAL A 258 4.94 -7.65 2.57
N VAL A 259 6.17 -8.04 2.27
CA VAL A 259 6.46 -9.31 1.58
C VAL A 259 5.94 -10.49 2.38
N SER A 260 6.17 -10.48 3.69
CA SER A 260 5.80 -11.55 4.61
C SER A 260 4.29 -11.72 4.73
N LEU A 261 3.53 -10.62 4.83
CA LEU A 261 2.06 -10.68 4.88
C LEU A 261 1.48 -11.26 3.58
N ILE A 262 2.08 -10.93 2.42
CA ILE A 262 1.68 -11.52 1.15
C ILE A 262 1.96 -13.03 1.16
N GLN A 263 3.16 -13.49 1.58
CA GLN A 263 3.51 -14.90 1.68
C GLN A 263 2.52 -15.67 2.58
N VAL A 264 2.18 -15.11 3.74
CA VAL A 264 1.22 -15.75 4.66
C VAL A 264 -0.18 -15.80 4.04
N ASN A 265 -0.61 -14.73 3.38
CA ASN A 265 -1.90 -14.71 2.71
C ASN A 265 -1.97 -15.69 1.52
N GLU A 266 -0.86 -15.96 0.86
CA GLU A 266 -0.74 -16.99 -0.19
C GLU A 266 -0.56 -18.43 0.37
N GLY A 267 -0.58 -18.61 1.70
CA GLY A 267 -0.65 -19.91 2.35
C GLY A 267 0.63 -20.37 3.05
N ALA A 268 1.68 -19.55 3.09
CA ALA A 268 2.85 -19.85 3.89
C ALA A 268 2.53 -19.78 5.40
N ARG A 269 3.19 -20.60 6.22
CA ARG A 269 3.00 -20.54 7.67
C ARG A 269 3.73 -19.32 8.25
N PRO A 270 3.09 -18.50 9.10
CA PRO A 270 3.72 -17.30 9.68
C PRO A 270 5.08 -17.58 10.34
N ALA A 271 5.20 -18.68 11.07
CA ALA A 271 6.45 -19.05 11.73
C ALA A 271 7.60 -19.35 10.75
N ASP A 272 7.30 -20.02 9.62
CA ASP A 272 8.31 -20.33 8.61
C ASP A 272 8.75 -19.07 7.86
N VAL A 273 7.78 -18.19 7.56
CA VAL A 273 8.07 -16.89 6.94
C VAL A 273 8.96 -16.05 7.84
N ALA A 274 8.62 -15.90 9.11
CA ALA A 274 9.43 -15.16 10.08
C ALA A 274 10.84 -15.75 10.21
N ALA A 275 10.96 -17.09 10.30
CA ALA A 275 12.25 -17.77 10.40
C ALA A 275 13.12 -17.68 9.13
N SER A 276 12.54 -17.29 8.00
CA SER A 276 13.28 -17.10 6.73
C SER A 276 14.02 -15.76 6.66
N TRP A 277 13.75 -14.85 7.58
CA TRP A 277 14.49 -13.60 7.74
C TRP A 277 15.65 -13.78 8.73
N SER A 278 16.63 -12.88 8.69
CA SER A 278 17.80 -12.94 9.56
C SER A 278 17.83 -11.79 10.59
N GLY A 279 18.58 -11.97 11.66
CA GLY A 279 18.84 -10.93 12.65
C GLY A 279 17.59 -10.38 13.33
N SER A 280 17.54 -9.07 13.55
CA SER A 280 16.41 -8.37 14.18
C SER A 280 15.13 -8.41 13.31
N THR A 281 15.27 -8.43 12.00
CA THR A 281 14.14 -8.50 11.06
C THR A 281 13.26 -9.73 11.32
N ALA A 282 13.85 -10.89 11.60
CA ALA A 282 13.08 -12.10 11.92
C ALA A 282 12.16 -11.92 13.13
N MET A 283 12.62 -11.22 14.16
CA MET A 283 11.84 -10.96 15.38
C MET A 283 10.73 -9.94 15.11
N VAL A 284 11.04 -8.87 14.38
CA VAL A 284 10.05 -7.82 14.03
C VAL A 284 8.95 -8.41 13.16
N VAL A 285 9.30 -9.19 12.14
CA VAL A 285 8.33 -9.86 11.26
C VAL A 285 7.51 -10.89 12.05
N ALA A 286 8.13 -11.67 12.94
CA ALA A 286 7.40 -12.64 13.76
C ALA A 286 6.35 -11.97 14.65
N ASP A 287 6.69 -10.82 15.23
CA ASP A 287 5.74 -10.04 16.05
C ASP A 287 4.63 -9.43 15.19
N ALA A 288 4.98 -8.86 14.04
CA ALA A 288 4.05 -8.27 13.11
C ALA A 288 3.03 -9.28 12.55
N LEU A 289 3.45 -10.52 12.29
CA LEU A 289 2.58 -11.59 11.79
C LEU A 289 1.77 -12.31 12.87
N LYS A 290 1.98 -11.95 14.14
CA LYS A 290 1.30 -12.59 15.27
C LYS A 290 -0.22 -12.36 15.19
N GLY A 291 -0.95 -13.46 15.12
CA GLY A 291 -2.42 -13.41 15.02
C GLY A 291 -2.95 -13.46 13.59
N MET A 292 -2.09 -13.38 12.57
CA MET A 292 -2.53 -13.67 11.21
C MET A 292 -2.86 -15.18 11.09
N PRO A 293 -4.06 -15.53 10.56
CA PRO A 293 -4.41 -16.92 10.36
C PRO A 293 -3.55 -17.51 9.24
N ALA A 294 -3.00 -18.71 9.47
CA ALA A 294 -2.45 -19.51 8.37
C ALA A 294 -3.61 -19.87 7.44
N ARG A 295 -3.67 -19.31 6.25
CA ARG A 295 -4.64 -19.75 5.25
C ARG A 295 -4.28 -21.18 4.82
N THR A 296 -5.18 -22.13 5.06
CA THR A 296 -5.10 -23.43 4.42
C THR A 296 -5.18 -23.20 2.93
N GLY A 297 -4.11 -23.56 2.19
CA GLY A 297 -3.95 -23.27 0.78
C GLY A 297 -5.22 -23.52 -0.02
N ARG A 298 -5.52 -22.68 -0.99
CA ARG A 298 -6.54 -22.92 -2.02
C ARG A 298 -6.14 -24.22 -2.74
N GLY A 299 -6.65 -25.36 -2.26
CA GLY A 299 -6.55 -26.64 -2.95
C GLY A 299 -7.16 -26.47 -4.33
N GLY A 300 -6.34 -26.54 -5.38
CA GLY A 300 -6.77 -26.64 -6.76
C GLY A 300 -7.54 -27.95 -6.97
N GLY A 301 -8.80 -27.95 -6.58
CA GLY A 301 -9.73 -29.05 -6.77
C GLY A 301 -10.66 -28.77 -7.95
N LEU A 302 -10.15 -28.88 -9.18
CA LEU A 302 -11.00 -29.17 -10.33
C LEU A 302 -11.49 -30.62 -10.21
N GLN A 303 -12.56 -30.82 -9.45
CA GLN A 303 -13.37 -32.06 -9.65
C GLN A 303 -14.08 -31.91 -11.00
N ARG A 304 -13.55 -32.62 -11.98
CA ARG A 304 -14.30 -32.97 -13.21
C ARG A 304 -15.52 -33.77 -12.78
N LEU A 305 -16.70 -33.17 -12.82
CA LEU A 305 -17.95 -33.95 -12.87
C LEU A 305 -17.97 -34.72 -14.23
N ARG A 306 -18.03 -36.03 -14.14
CA ARG A 306 -18.35 -36.90 -15.26
C ARG A 306 -19.85 -36.92 -15.51
#